data_a691e1e2305aa5b2e7726306589b51ad
#
_entry.id   a691e1e2305aa5b2e7726306589b51ad
#
_cell.length_a   1.000
_cell.length_b   1.000
_cell.length_c   1.000
_cell.angle_alpha   90.00
_cell.angle_beta   90.00
_cell.angle_gamma   90.00
#
_symmetry.space_group_name_H-M   'P 1'
#
loop_
_entity.id
_entity.type
_entity.pdbx_description
1 polymer ?
#
loop_
_entity_poly.entity_id
_entity_poly.type
_entity_poly.pdbx_seq_one_letter_code
_entity_poly.pdbx_strand_id
1 'polypeptide(L)'
;MWQFVQILLMGGTRFVGKPLVSRLQQQGHKLTLFTRGRKPLPEGVESVNGDRGDDQALDQLKGRGFDVIVDSSGRTLSDSQRVLERTGPPSHRFLYVSSAGVYAGSQTWPLDEESPLDPASRHAGKSDTEQWLMREGIAFTSFRPTYIVGPGNYNPVERWFFDRIVHDRPIPLPGDGTTITQIGHVEDLSEAMARSLEVDASCNRIYNCSAKKGITFRGLIEAAALACGRQPESLDLRSFDPSGLDPKARKGFPLRLNHFLTDIRRVERELAWTPRFDAHACMADSYRRDYALAPTANPDFSADQVLIGG
;
A
#
# COMPACT_ATOMS: atom_id res chain seq x y z
N MET A 1 15.87 23.65 3.92
CA MET A 1 16.19 22.70 2.83
C MET A 1 17.18 21.69 3.39
N TRP A 2 16.75 20.45 3.59
CA TRP A 2 17.57 19.39 4.19
C TRP A 2 18.68 19.01 3.21
N GLN A 3 19.93 19.26 3.58
CA GLN A 3 21.08 18.76 2.84
C GLN A 3 21.28 17.28 3.19
N PHE A 4 21.54 16.45 2.18
CA PHE A 4 21.94 15.04 2.22
C PHE A 4 21.81 14.35 3.59
N VAL A 5 20.73 13.57 3.76
CA VAL A 5 20.51 12.80 4.98
C VAL A 5 20.83 11.32 4.78
N GLN A 6 21.16 10.63 5.87
CA GLN A 6 21.34 9.19 5.90
C GLN A 6 20.00 8.50 6.18
N ILE A 7 19.53 7.72 5.23
CA ILE A 7 18.20 7.07 5.32
C ILE A 7 18.36 5.56 5.40
N LEU A 8 17.80 4.95 6.45
CA LEU A 8 17.59 3.52 6.53
C LEU A 8 16.19 3.18 5.97
N LEU A 9 16.13 2.24 5.01
CA LEU A 9 14.87 1.67 4.57
C LEU A 9 14.76 0.20 5.01
N MET A 10 13.74 -0.10 5.82
CA MET A 10 13.36 -1.48 6.13
C MET A 10 12.62 -2.08 4.93
N GLY A 11 13.36 -2.71 4.02
CA GLY A 11 12.91 -3.19 2.71
C GLY A 11 13.56 -2.43 1.55
N GLY A 12 12.75 -1.87 0.63
CA GLY A 12 13.25 -1.01 -0.48
C GLY A 12 13.40 -1.71 -1.82
N THR A 13 13.53 -3.03 -1.88
CA THR A 13 13.79 -3.77 -3.13
C THR A 13 12.52 -4.24 -3.86
N ARG A 14 11.35 -3.96 -3.33
CA ARG A 14 10.05 -4.42 -3.89
C ARG A 14 9.00 -3.33 -3.83
N PHE A 15 8.07 -3.35 -4.78
CA PHE A 15 6.85 -2.54 -4.84
C PHE A 15 7.07 -1.08 -4.41
N VAL A 16 6.41 -0.60 -3.34
CA VAL A 16 6.53 0.79 -2.84
C VAL A 16 7.99 1.21 -2.62
N GLY A 17 8.83 0.28 -2.18
CA GLY A 17 10.24 0.56 -1.94
C GLY A 17 11.03 0.94 -3.19
N LYS A 18 10.72 0.36 -4.36
CA LYS A 18 11.47 0.64 -5.59
C LYS A 18 11.37 2.10 -6.04
N PRO A 19 10.16 2.66 -6.30
CA PRO A 19 10.04 4.05 -6.70
C PRO A 19 10.46 5.00 -5.57
N LEU A 20 10.26 4.64 -4.30
CA LEU A 20 10.72 5.45 -3.18
C LEU A 20 12.25 5.56 -3.15
N VAL A 21 12.97 4.44 -3.27
CA VAL A 21 14.44 4.43 -3.34
C VAL A 21 14.94 5.31 -4.49
N SER A 22 14.36 5.16 -5.69
CA SER A 22 14.73 5.96 -6.86
C SER A 22 14.55 7.46 -6.60
N ARG A 23 13.43 7.87 -5.99
CA ARG A 23 13.16 9.28 -5.67
C ARG A 23 14.13 9.84 -4.64
N LEU A 24 14.37 9.11 -3.57
CA LEU A 24 15.29 9.54 -2.51
C LEU A 24 16.74 9.64 -3.01
N GLN A 25 17.15 8.75 -3.93
CA GLN A 25 18.46 8.88 -4.60
C GLN A 25 18.54 10.12 -5.51
N GLN A 26 17.46 10.41 -6.27
CA GLN A 26 17.39 11.62 -7.10
C GLN A 26 17.43 12.92 -6.28
N GLN A 27 16.94 12.87 -5.05
CA GLN A 27 17.03 13.96 -4.07
C GLN A 27 18.42 14.04 -3.42
N GLY A 28 19.33 13.10 -3.74
CA GLY A 28 20.72 13.11 -3.27
C GLY A 28 20.94 12.48 -1.90
N HIS A 29 19.96 11.77 -1.34
CA HIS A 29 20.10 11.13 -0.03
C HIS A 29 20.98 9.88 -0.09
N LYS A 30 21.71 9.60 1.00
CA LYS A 30 22.48 8.37 1.17
C LYS A 30 21.59 7.27 1.75
N LEU A 31 21.44 6.18 1.01
CA LEU A 31 20.49 5.12 1.37
C LEU A 31 21.20 3.85 1.85
N THR A 32 20.70 3.30 2.94
CA THR A 32 21.01 1.94 3.42
C THR A 32 19.72 1.12 3.41
N LEU A 33 19.71 0.01 2.67
CA LEU A 33 18.57 -0.91 2.68
C LEU A 33 18.82 -2.07 3.63
N PHE A 34 17.92 -2.30 4.57
CA PHE A 34 17.90 -3.54 5.35
C PHE A 34 16.98 -4.54 4.66
N THR A 35 17.54 -5.58 4.08
CA THR A 35 16.81 -6.55 3.24
C THR A 35 17.28 -7.98 3.48
N ARG A 36 16.48 -8.95 3.05
CA ARG A 36 16.86 -10.37 3.09
C ARG A 36 17.83 -10.79 1.96
N GLY A 37 18.33 -9.87 1.15
CA GLY A 37 19.28 -10.15 0.07
C GLY A 37 18.73 -10.97 -1.12
N ARG A 38 17.39 -11.13 -1.22
CA ARG A 38 16.76 -12.01 -2.23
C ARG A 38 16.50 -11.34 -3.59
N LYS A 39 16.74 -10.05 -3.70
CA LYS A 39 16.49 -9.26 -4.91
C LYS A 39 17.70 -8.37 -5.20
N PRO A 40 17.98 -8.08 -6.47
CA PRO A 40 19.03 -7.14 -6.84
C PRO A 40 18.85 -5.79 -6.14
N LEU A 41 19.94 -5.19 -5.75
CA LEU A 41 19.98 -3.85 -5.17
C LEU A 41 20.01 -2.80 -6.28
N PRO A 42 19.38 -1.64 -6.08
CA PRO A 42 19.62 -0.49 -6.92
C PRO A 42 21.10 -0.06 -6.85
N GLU A 43 21.62 0.47 -7.95
CA GLU A 43 22.97 1.00 -8.00
C GLU A 43 23.15 2.16 -7.02
N GLY A 44 24.34 2.28 -6.42
CA GLY A 44 24.66 3.37 -5.49
C GLY A 44 23.98 3.28 -4.12
N VAL A 45 23.36 2.14 -3.78
CA VAL A 45 22.71 1.92 -2.50
C VAL A 45 23.50 0.93 -1.64
N GLU A 46 23.74 1.30 -0.40
CA GLU A 46 24.32 0.38 0.60
C GLU A 46 23.26 -0.62 1.08
N SER A 47 23.67 -1.83 1.42
CA SER A 47 22.75 -2.80 2.03
C SER A 47 23.33 -3.49 3.26
N VAL A 48 22.41 -3.80 4.18
CA VAL A 48 22.62 -4.72 5.28
C VAL A 48 21.65 -5.88 5.09
N ASN A 49 22.18 -7.10 5.02
CA ASN A 49 21.36 -8.28 4.77
C ASN A 49 20.94 -8.94 6.09
N GLY A 50 19.65 -9.15 6.24
CA GLY A 50 19.07 -9.79 7.42
C GLY A 50 17.55 -9.90 7.37
N ASP A 51 17.01 -10.68 8.29
CA ASP A 51 15.57 -10.68 8.57
C ASP A 51 15.28 -9.73 9.73
N ARG A 52 14.20 -8.94 9.64
CA ARG A 52 13.82 -7.99 10.70
C ARG A 52 13.41 -8.66 12.01
N GLY A 53 13.12 -9.97 11.98
CA GLY A 53 12.86 -10.79 13.16
C GLY A 53 14.13 -11.32 13.84
N ASP A 54 15.30 -11.11 13.23
CA ASP A 54 16.60 -11.55 13.75
C ASP A 54 17.35 -10.38 14.40
N ASP A 55 17.50 -10.45 15.71
CA ASP A 55 18.17 -9.41 16.49
C ASP A 55 19.66 -9.27 16.12
N GLN A 56 20.35 -10.36 15.81
CA GLN A 56 21.76 -10.31 15.41
C GLN A 56 21.93 -9.58 14.07
N ALA A 57 20.98 -9.80 13.15
CA ALA A 57 20.98 -9.09 11.88
C ALA A 57 20.72 -7.59 12.07
N LEU A 58 19.78 -7.22 12.94
CA LEU A 58 19.48 -5.83 13.28
C LEU A 58 20.63 -5.15 14.04
N ASP A 59 21.42 -5.89 14.82
CA ASP A 59 22.57 -5.35 15.55
C ASP A 59 23.63 -4.74 14.62
N GLN A 60 23.68 -5.13 13.34
CA GLN A 60 24.53 -4.51 12.34
C GLN A 60 24.15 -3.04 12.04
N LEU A 61 22.98 -2.59 12.47
CA LEU A 61 22.50 -1.21 12.32
C LEU A 61 22.86 -0.32 13.52
N LYS A 62 23.36 -0.89 14.63
CA LYS A 62 23.70 -0.14 15.83
C LYS A 62 24.75 0.92 15.56
N GLY A 63 24.56 2.11 16.13
CA GLY A 63 25.52 3.21 16.08
C GLY A 63 25.76 3.85 14.71
N ARG A 64 24.97 3.48 13.68
CA ARG A 64 25.15 4.03 12.32
C ARG A 64 24.58 5.44 12.17
N GLY A 65 23.73 5.91 13.09
CA GLY A 65 23.24 7.30 13.12
C GLY A 65 22.41 7.70 11.91
N PHE A 66 21.22 7.10 11.77
CA PHE A 66 20.31 7.45 10.67
C PHE A 66 19.49 8.70 10.98
N ASP A 67 19.41 9.61 10.02
CA ASP A 67 18.57 10.80 10.12
C ASP A 67 17.09 10.46 9.87
N VAL A 68 16.84 9.54 8.94
CA VAL A 68 15.51 9.06 8.62
C VAL A 68 15.49 7.53 8.64
N ILE A 69 14.45 6.97 9.22
CA ILE A 69 14.16 5.55 9.13
C ILE A 69 12.81 5.38 8.44
N VAL A 70 12.80 4.65 7.33
CA VAL A 70 11.57 4.31 6.59
C VAL A 70 11.19 2.87 6.91
N ASP A 71 10.07 2.67 7.59
CA ASP A 71 9.51 1.33 7.81
C ASP A 71 8.29 1.09 6.89
N SER A 72 8.55 0.48 5.76
CA SER A 72 7.52 0.08 4.79
C SER A 72 7.05 -1.36 4.95
N SER A 73 7.61 -2.10 5.90
CA SER A 73 7.39 -3.54 6.05
C SER A 73 6.89 -3.97 7.44
N GLY A 74 6.89 -3.09 8.44
CA GLY A 74 6.35 -3.35 9.78
C GLY A 74 4.85 -3.59 9.77
N ARG A 75 4.40 -4.65 10.42
CA ARG A 75 2.99 -5.03 10.52
C ARG A 75 2.45 -4.94 11.94
N THR A 76 3.33 -5.12 12.91
CA THR A 76 3.02 -5.10 14.34
C THR A 76 3.84 -4.01 15.02
N LEU A 77 3.40 -3.58 16.19
CA LEU A 77 4.14 -2.64 17.02
C LEU A 77 5.57 -3.15 17.31
N SER A 78 5.70 -4.43 17.66
CA SER A 78 7.00 -5.03 17.98
C SER A 78 7.98 -5.01 16.79
N ASP A 79 7.48 -5.03 15.57
CA ASP A 79 8.32 -4.92 14.37
C ASP A 79 9.09 -3.59 14.35
N SER A 80 8.41 -2.47 14.62
CA SER A 80 9.01 -1.13 14.59
C SER A 80 9.79 -0.84 15.86
N GLN A 81 9.31 -1.30 17.04
CA GLN A 81 10.05 -1.19 18.31
C GLN A 81 11.41 -1.85 18.21
N ARG A 82 11.47 -3.08 17.72
CA ARG A 82 12.72 -3.84 17.56
C ARG A 82 13.76 -3.10 16.69
N VAL A 83 13.32 -2.45 15.62
CA VAL A 83 14.21 -1.63 14.79
C VAL A 83 14.76 -0.46 15.60
N LEU A 84 13.89 0.31 16.26
CA LEU A 84 14.30 1.51 17.00
C LEU A 84 15.14 1.19 18.25
N GLU A 85 14.94 0.04 18.89
CA GLU A 85 15.80 -0.46 19.97
C GLU A 85 17.24 -0.69 19.52
N ARG A 86 17.46 -1.04 18.26
CA ARG A 86 18.79 -1.32 17.69
C ARG A 86 19.44 -0.12 17.03
N THR A 87 18.65 0.73 16.37
CA THR A 87 19.17 1.92 15.67
C THR A 87 19.23 3.16 16.54
N GLY A 88 18.44 3.22 17.61
CA GLY A 88 18.00 4.45 18.24
C GLY A 88 16.93 5.17 17.39
N PRO A 89 16.29 6.21 17.95
CA PRO A 89 15.37 7.05 17.19
C PRO A 89 16.12 7.83 16.11
N PRO A 90 15.52 8.04 14.94
CA PRO A 90 16.14 8.85 13.90
C PRO A 90 16.23 10.31 14.34
N SER A 91 17.29 11.02 13.93
CA SER A 91 17.49 12.42 14.30
C SER A 91 16.46 13.37 13.68
N HIS A 92 15.83 12.94 12.59
CA HIS A 92 14.86 13.76 11.86
C HIS A 92 13.46 13.15 11.82
N ARG A 93 13.29 11.93 11.25
CA ARG A 93 11.94 11.39 11.00
C ARG A 93 11.87 9.88 10.92
N PHE A 94 10.89 9.30 11.57
CA PHE A 94 10.44 7.93 11.32
C PHE A 94 9.29 7.96 10.29
N LEU A 95 9.53 7.49 9.09
CA LEU A 95 8.54 7.44 8.01
C LEU A 95 7.89 6.06 7.97
N TYR A 96 6.59 5.99 8.20
CA TYR A 96 5.88 4.74 8.39
C TYR A 96 4.81 4.48 7.32
N VAL A 97 4.79 3.28 6.77
CA VAL A 97 3.69 2.82 5.91
C VAL A 97 2.69 2.03 6.74
N SER A 98 1.66 2.72 7.17
CA SER A 98 0.50 2.16 7.86
C SER A 98 -0.51 1.55 6.86
N SER A 99 -1.79 1.65 7.11
CA SER A 99 -2.86 1.19 6.22
C SER A 99 -4.18 1.85 6.58
N ALA A 100 -4.98 2.25 5.61
CA ALA A 100 -6.38 2.60 5.85
C ALA A 100 -7.21 1.42 6.36
N GLY A 101 -6.66 0.21 6.28
CA GLY A 101 -7.24 -0.99 6.89
C GLY A 101 -7.40 -0.94 8.40
N VAL A 102 -6.84 0.06 9.09
CA VAL A 102 -6.98 0.27 10.54
C VAL A 102 -8.36 0.83 10.94
N TYR A 103 -9.08 1.45 10.00
CA TYR A 103 -10.38 2.06 10.30
C TYR A 103 -11.47 1.04 10.59
N ALA A 104 -12.33 1.37 11.54
CA ALA A 104 -13.57 0.66 11.83
C ALA A 104 -14.57 0.78 10.66
N GLY A 105 -15.56 -0.10 10.67
CA GLY A 105 -16.71 0.04 9.78
C GLY A 105 -17.44 1.37 10.01
N SER A 106 -17.95 1.97 8.94
CA SER A 106 -18.62 3.27 8.98
C SER A 106 -19.93 3.25 8.21
N GLN A 107 -20.82 4.18 8.55
CA GLN A 107 -21.99 4.55 7.75
C GLN A 107 -21.81 5.93 7.09
N THR A 108 -20.66 6.56 7.30
CA THR A 108 -20.32 7.86 6.70
C THR A 108 -18.98 7.79 6.01
N TRP A 109 -18.88 8.37 4.81
CA TRP A 109 -17.68 8.43 3.98
C TRP A 109 -17.50 9.82 3.37
N PRO A 110 -16.29 10.19 2.97
CA PRO A 110 -15.03 9.44 3.09
C PRO A 110 -14.51 9.42 4.53
N LEU A 111 -13.71 8.37 4.87
CA LEU A 111 -13.03 8.27 6.17
C LEU A 111 -11.83 9.21 6.19
N ASP A 112 -11.75 10.07 7.18
CA ASP A 112 -10.61 10.92 7.45
C ASP A 112 -9.65 10.29 8.47
N GLU A 113 -8.56 10.96 8.78
CA GLU A 113 -7.54 10.44 9.69
C GLU A 113 -7.99 10.41 11.16
N GLU A 114 -9.07 11.10 11.51
CA GLU A 114 -9.71 11.11 12.84
C GLU A 114 -10.82 10.06 12.97
N SER A 115 -11.17 9.39 11.88
CA SER A 115 -12.20 8.35 11.88
C SER A 115 -11.83 7.20 12.82
N PRO A 116 -12.83 6.57 13.49
CA PRO A 116 -12.61 5.52 14.48
C PRO A 116 -11.76 4.37 13.97
N LEU A 117 -10.86 3.87 14.82
CA LEU A 117 -10.01 2.72 14.54
C LEU A 117 -10.68 1.43 15.02
N ASP A 118 -10.41 0.33 14.33
CA ASP A 118 -10.87 -1.00 14.69
C ASP A 118 -9.77 -1.79 15.41
N PRO A 119 -9.85 -1.99 16.73
CA PRO A 119 -8.85 -2.75 17.47
C PRO A 119 -8.82 -4.25 17.11
N ALA A 120 -9.88 -4.75 16.46
CA ALA A 120 -9.96 -6.13 15.96
C ALA A 120 -9.47 -6.27 14.50
N SER A 121 -9.08 -5.17 13.87
CA SER A 121 -8.55 -5.20 12.51
C SER A 121 -7.27 -6.04 12.44
N ARG A 122 -7.10 -6.82 11.37
CA ARG A 122 -5.82 -7.46 11.06
C ARG A 122 -4.66 -6.45 10.88
N HIS A 123 -4.96 -5.16 10.81
CA HIS A 123 -4.01 -4.06 10.70
C HIS A 123 -3.85 -3.28 12.02
N ALA A 124 -4.50 -3.69 13.12
CA ALA A 124 -4.45 -2.98 14.40
C ALA A 124 -3.01 -2.69 14.87
N GLY A 125 -2.08 -3.63 14.69
CA GLY A 125 -0.68 -3.40 15.02
C GLY A 125 -0.03 -2.21 14.32
N LYS A 126 -0.61 -1.74 13.20
CA LYS A 126 -0.14 -0.52 12.53
C LYS A 126 -0.63 0.75 13.24
N SER A 127 -1.88 0.79 13.66
CA SER A 127 -2.39 1.88 14.49
C SER A 127 -1.73 1.91 15.88
N ASP A 128 -1.43 0.74 16.45
CA ASP A 128 -0.68 0.65 17.70
C ASP A 128 0.72 1.26 17.57
N THR A 129 1.37 1.04 16.42
CA THR A 129 2.67 1.65 16.10
C THR A 129 2.57 3.18 16.01
N GLU A 130 1.55 3.70 15.30
CA GLU A 130 1.32 5.15 15.21
C GLU A 130 1.10 5.79 16.59
N GLN A 131 0.27 5.17 17.43
CA GLN A 131 -0.01 5.64 18.80
C GLN A 131 1.24 5.55 19.69
N TRP A 132 2.04 4.51 19.52
CA TRP A 132 3.29 4.34 20.26
C TRP A 132 4.31 5.42 19.87
N LEU A 133 4.51 5.68 18.58
CA LEU A 133 5.40 6.74 18.10
C LEU A 133 5.04 8.11 18.69
N MET A 134 3.72 8.43 18.73
CA MET A 134 3.21 9.65 19.35
C MET A 134 3.54 9.71 20.85
N ARG A 135 3.26 8.61 21.58
CA ARG A 135 3.44 8.56 23.04
C ARG A 135 4.90 8.66 23.45
N GLU A 136 5.80 8.06 22.67
CA GLU A 136 7.25 8.12 22.93
C GLU A 136 7.89 9.43 22.45
N GLY A 137 7.13 10.32 21.83
CA GLY A 137 7.64 11.59 21.31
C GLY A 137 8.63 11.43 20.15
N ILE A 138 8.56 10.30 19.42
CA ILE A 138 9.39 10.05 18.24
C ILE A 138 8.82 10.85 17.08
N ALA A 139 9.63 11.72 16.47
CA ALA A 139 9.22 12.46 15.29
C ALA A 139 8.89 11.51 14.13
N PHE A 140 7.65 11.52 13.63
CA PHE A 140 7.22 10.58 12.59
C PHE A 140 6.30 11.23 11.55
N THR A 141 6.17 10.54 10.41
CA THR A 141 5.07 10.75 9.44
C THR A 141 4.55 9.37 9.04
N SER A 142 3.25 9.17 9.13
CA SER A 142 2.60 7.91 8.78
C SER A 142 1.68 8.08 7.59
N PHE A 143 1.66 7.07 6.70
CA PHE A 143 0.75 7.01 5.56
C PHE A 143 -0.20 5.83 5.71
N ARG A 144 -1.49 6.09 5.62
CA ARG A 144 -2.58 5.09 5.59
C ARG A 144 -3.09 4.91 4.15
N PRO A 145 -2.38 4.15 3.31
CA PRO A 145 -2.87 3.87 1.96
C PRO A 145 -4.07 2.93 1.99
N THR A 146 -4.94 3.03 0.98
CA THR A 146 -5.97 2.05 0.66
C THR A 146 -5.34 0.85 -0.09
N TYR A 147 -5.99 0.31 -1.12
CA TYR A 147 -5.40 -0.70 -1.99
C TYR A 147 -4.40 -0.03 -2.94
N ILE A 148 -3.12 -0.30 -2.76
CA ILE A 148 -2.09 0.22 -3.66
C ILE A 148 -1.85 -0.80 -4.76
N VAL A 149 -1.91 -0.34 -6.00
CA VAL A 149 -1.65 -1.11 -7.21
C VAL A 149 -0.48 -0.51 -7.98
N GLY A 150 -0.03 -1.20 -9.00
CA GLY A 150 1.08 -0.76 -9.84
C GLY A 150 2.17 -1.80 -9.98
N PRO A 151 3.20 -1.53 -10.82
CA PRO A 151 4.22 -2.50 -11.18
C PRO A 151 4.96 -3.08 -9.99
N GLY A 152 5.13 -4.41 -9.98
CA GLY A 152 5.85 -5.14 -8.94
C GLY A 152 5.05 -5.38 -7.66
N ASN A 153 3.72 -5.21 -7.70
CA ASN A 153 2.85 -5.53 -6.57
C ASN A 153 2.96 -7.02 -6.22
N TYR A 154 3.33 -7.32 -4.97
CA TYR A 154 3.45 -8.71 -4.47
C TYR A 154 2.15 -9.24 -3.86
N ASN A 155 1.12 -8.39 -3.73
CA ASN A 155 -0.25 -8.74 -3.35
C ASN A 155 -1.21 -8.12 -4.38
N PRO A 156 -1.13 -8.55 -5.65
CA PRO A 156 -1.69 -7.85 -6.79
C PRO A 156 -3.19 -8.09 -6.90
N VAL A 157 -3.99 -7.30 -6.18
CA VAL A 157 -5.46 -7.36 -6.25
C VAL A 157 -5.98 -7.14 -7.66
N GLU A 158 -5.27 -6.34 -8.46
CA GLU A 158 -5.59 -6.05 -9.86
C GLU A 158 -5.46 -7.28 -10.77
N ARG A 159 -4.52 -8.19 -10.48
CA ARG A 159 -4.33 -9.43 -11.26
C ARG A 159 -5.55 -10.36 -11.16
N TRP A 160 -6.27 -10.33 -10.04
CA TRP A 160 -7.50 -11.09 -9.87
C TRP A 160 -8.54 -10.76 -10.97
N PHE A 161 -8.63 -9.48 -11.35
CA PHE A 161 -9.49 -9.01 -12.43
C PHE A 161 -8.89 -9.34 -13.80
N PHE A 162 -7.62 -9.02 -14.02
CA PHE A 162 -6.95 -9.28 -15.30
C PHE A 162 -6.97 -10.75 -15.70
N ASP A 163 -6.70 -11.65 -14.74
CA ASP A 163 -6.70 -13.09 -15.00
C ASP A 163 -8.06 -13.55 -15.54
N ARG A 164 -9.17 -13.07 -14.98
CA ARG A 164 -10.52 -13.44 -15.44
C ARG A 164 -10.84 -12.85 -16.81
N ILE A 165 -10.49 -11.60 -17.02
CA ILE A 165 -10.76 -10.89 -18.28
C ILE A 165 -9.97 -11.51 -19.44
N VAL A 166 -8.68 -11.78 -19.24
CA VAL A 166 -7.78 -12.31 -20.28
C VAL A 166 -8.13 -13.77 -20.65
N HIS A 167 -8.68 -14.54 -19.70
CA HIS A 167 -9.08 -15.93 -19.92
C HIS A 167 -10.58 -16.10 -20.22
N ASP A 168 -11.29 -15.00 -20.54
CA ASP A 168 -12.73 -14.99 -20.85
C ASP A 168 -13.58 -15.74 -19.79
N ARG A 169 -13.22 -15.54 -18.50
CA ARG A 169 -13.91 -16.16 -17.36
C ARG A 169 -15.04 -15.28 -16.86
N PRO A 170 -16.13 -15.88 -16.33
CA PRO A 170 -17.10 -15.13 -15.54
C PRO A 170 -16.42 -14.35 -14.42
N ILE A 171 -16.86 -13.12 -14.18
CA ILE A 171 -16.31 -12.26 -13.14
C ILE A 171 -17.33 -12.13 -12.02
N PRO A 172 -17.02 -12.66 -10.81
CA PRO A 172 -17.88 -12.47 -9.64
C PRO A 172 -18.04 -10.99 -9.29
N LEU A 173 -19.30 -10.53 -9.18
CA LEU A 173 -19.67 -9.17 -8.85
C LEU A 173 -20.47 -9.14 -7.55
N PRO A 174 -19.99 -8.53 -6.46
CA PRO A 174 -20.74 -8.44 -5.20
C PRO A 174 -21.99 -7.59 -5.37
N GLY A 175 -23.18 -8.16 -5.07
CA GLY A 175 -24.46 -7.47 -5.21
C GLY A 175 -24.69 -6.96 -6.62
N ASP A 176 -25.08 -5.71 -6.73
CA ASP A 176 -25.26 -5.00 -8.02
C ASP A 176 -23.96 -4.31 -8.53
N GLY A 177 -22.88 -4.40 -7.77
CA GLY A 177 -21.61 -3.80 -8.07
C GLY A 177 -21.49 -2.32 -7.72
N THR A 178 -22.45 -1.73 -6.99
CA THR A 178 -22.44 -0.30 -6.61
C THR A 178 -21.61 0.01 -5.38
N THR A 179 -21.09 -1.01 -4.68
CA THR A 179 -20.17 -0.79 -3.55
C THR A 179 -18.93 -0.02 -4.02
N ILE A 180 -18.63 1.07 -3.31
CA ILE A 180 -17.50 1.94 -3.62
C ILE A 180 -16.24 1.42 -2.94
N THR A 181 -15.17 1.33 -3.71
CA THR A 181 -13.80 1.10 -3.26
C THR A 181 -12.90 2.23 -3.71
N GLN A 182 -11.68 2.27 -3.20
CA GLN A 182 -10.67 3.25 -3.59
C GLN A 182 -9.32 2.56 -3.70
N ILE A 183 -8.67 2.76 -4.82
CA ILE A 183 -7.31 2.28 -5.06
C ILE A 183 -6.37 3.46 -5.23
N GLY A 184 -5.10 3.26 -4.95
CA GLY A 184 -4.05 4.25 -5.18
C GLY A 184 -2.89 3.63 -5.95
N HIS A 185 -2.00 4.45 -6.45
CA HIS A 185 -0.86 4.00 -7.24
C HIS A 185 0.44 4.03 -6.44
N VAL A 186 1.31 3.05 -6.68
CA VAL A 186 2.61 2.92 -5.99
C VAL A 186 3.52 4.12 -6.20
N GLU A 187 3.49 4.74 -7.38
CA GLU A 187 4.27 5.94 -7.68
C GLU A 187 3.77 7.16 -6.90
N ASP A 188 2.45 7.32 -6.77
CA ASP A 188 1.85 8.43 -6.03
C ASP A 188 2.14 8.33 -4.52
N LEU A 189 1.99 7.11 -3.95
CA LEU A 189 2.35 6.89 -2.54
C LEU A 189 3.83 7.19 -2.29
N SER A 190 4.72 6.72 -3.17
CA SER A 190 6.16 6.94 -3.04
C SER A 190 6.53 8.42 -3.15
N GLU A 191 5.82 9.16 -3.99
CA GLU A 191 6.00 10.61 -4.12
C GLU A 191 5.56 11.35 -2.88
N ALA A 192 4.37 11.04 -2.35
CA ALA A 192 3.88 11.63 -1.10
C ALA A 192 4.86 11.37 0.06
N MET A 193 5.38 10.14 0.15
CA MET A 193 6.37 9.77 1.17
C MET A 193 7.67 10.57 1.04
N ALA A 194 8.25 10.64 -0.16
CA ALA A 194 9.49 11.41 -0.38
C ALA A 194 9.28 12.91 -0.09
N ARG A 195 8.17 13.47 -0.59
CA ARG A 195 7.83 14.87 -0.38
C ARG A 195 7.61 15.23 1.10
N SER A 196 7.08 14.31 1.91
CA SER A 196 6.88 14.56 3.34
C SER A 196 8.19 14.84 4.09
N LEU A 197 9.32 14.37 3.59
CA LEU A 197 10.63 14.67 4.19
C LEU A 197 11.09 16.12 3.96
N GLU A 198 10.55 16.79 2.96
CA GLU A 198 10.84 18.19 2.62
C GLU A 198 9.92 19.18 3.35
N VAL A 199 8.84 18.69 3.99
CA VAL A 199 7.80 19.52 4.60
C VAL A 199 7.81 19.33 6.11
N ASP A 200 8.29 20.32 6.86
CA ASP A 200 8.36 20.26 8.33
C ASP A 200 6.99 20.06 8.98
N ALA A 201 5.95 20.66 8.42
CA ALA A 201 4.57 20.53 8.89
C ALA A 201 4.04 19.10 8.83
N SER A 202 4.69 18.18 8.10
CA SER A 202 4.36 16.76 8.06
C SER A 202 4.83 15.98 9.31
N CYS A 203 5.62 16.61 10.18
CA CYS A 203 6.07 16.01 11.42
C CYS A 203 4.90 15.73 12.36
N ASN A 204 4.88 14.52 12.92
CA ASN A 204 3.81 14.02 13.79
C ASN A 204 2.43 14.06 13.11
N ARG A 205 2.42 13.74 11.81
CA ARG A 205 1.20 13.65 11.00
C ARG A 205 0.94 12.23 10.51
N ILE A 206 -0.34 11.94 10.40
CA ILE A 206 -0.89 10.76 9.74
C ILE A 206 -1.65 11.25 8.52
N TYR A 207 -1.45 10.59 7.38
CA TYR A 207 -2.07 10.92 6.11
C TYR A 207 -2.76 9.72 5.49
N ASN A 208 -4.02 9.86 5.12
CA ASN A 208 -4.61 8.99 4.12
C ASN A 208 -3.95 9.27 2.76
N CYS A 209 -3.63 8.20 2.01
CA CYS A 209 -2.94 8.33 0.73
C CYS A 209 -3.52 7.33 -0.29
N SER A 210 -4.21 7.84 -1.30
CA SER A 210 -4.98 7.06 -2.25
C SER A 210 -5.26 7.89 -3.50
N ALA A 211 -5.98 7.34 -4.49
CA ALA A 211 -6.54 8.16 -5.57
C ALA A 211 -7.57 9.15 -5.01
N LYS A 212 -7.78 10.26 -5.70
CA LYS A 212 -8.68 11.33 -5.26
C LYS A 212 -10.15 10.90 -5.20
N LYS A 213 -10.56 9.97 -6.05
CA LYS A 213 -11.94 9.49 -6.17
C LYS A 213 -12.03 8.00 -5.88
N GLY A 214 -13.13 7.60 -5.25
CA GLY A 214 -13.54 6.20 -5.23
C GLY A 214 -14.12 5.76 -6.57
N ILE A 215 -14.25 4.47 -6.74
CA ILE A 215 -14.85 3.82 -7.90
C ILE A 215 -15.76 2.67 -7.42
N THR A 216 -16.85 2.41 -8.10
CA THR A 216 -17.69 1.23 -7.81
C THR A 216 -16.97 -0.06 -8.20
N PHE A 217 -17.38 -1.21 -7.66
CA PHE A 217 -16.81 -2.49 -8.10
C PHE A 217 -17.04 -2.72 -9.59
N ARG A 218 -18.25 -2.39 -10.09
CA ARG A 218 -18.53 -2.46 -11.52
C ARG A 218 -17.58 -1.58 -12.31
N GLY A 219 -17.42 -0.31 -11.95
CA GLY A 219 -16.51 0.61 -12.61
C GLY A 219 -15.05 0.17 -12.55
N LEU A 220 -14.62 -0.49 -11.46
CA LEU A 220 -13.26 -1.03 -11.36
C LEU A 220 -13.05 -2.22 -12.31
N ILE A 221 -14.05 -3.09 -12.48
CA ILE A 221 -14.02 -4.19 -13.43
C ILE A 221 -13.98 -3.64 -14.86
N GLU A 222 -14.79 -2.62 -15.16
CA GLU A 222 -14.80 -1.93 -16.46
C GLU A 222 -13.44 -1.27 -16.77
N ALA A 223 -12.85 -0.61 -15.78
CA ALA A 223 -11.49 -0.04 -15.90
C ALA A 223 -10.44 -1.13 -16.18
N ALA A 224 -10.55 -2.29 -15.52
CA ALA A 224 -9.67 -3.43 -15.78
C ALA A 224 -9.89 -4.01 -17.20
N ALA A 225 -11.13 -4.09 -17.68
CA ALA A 225 -11.44 -4.55 -19.05
C ALA A 225 -10.79 -3.64 -20.10
N LEU A 226 -10.98 -2.33 -19.95
CA LEU A 226 -10.36 -1.35 -20.85
C LEU A 226 -8.84 -1.44 -20.84
N ALA A 227 -8.23 -1.65 -19.68
CA ALA A 227 -6.79 -1.87 -19.55
C ALA A 227 -6.31 -3.11 -20.32
N CYS A 228 -7.13 -4.18 -20.35
CA CYS A 228 -6.87 -5.41 -21.12
C CYS A 228 -7.24 -5.29 -22.61
N GLY A 229 -7.72 -4.15 -23.08
CA GLY A 229 -8.20 -3.96 -24.47
C GLY A 229 -9.53 -4.65 -24.76
N ARG A 230 -10.34 -4.91 -23.74
CA ARG A 230 -11.67 -5.51 -23.85
C ARG A 230 -12.77 -4.47 -23.69
N GLN A 231 -13.88 -4.64 -24.38
CA GLN A 231 -15.07 -3.81 -24.18
C GLN A 231 -15.81 -4.27 -22.91
N PRO A 232 -16.19 -3.35 -22.00
CA PRO A 232 -16.90 -3.71 -20.77
C PRO A 232 -18.20 -4.52 -21.01
N GLU A 233 -18.90 -4.24 -22.10
CA GLU A 233 -20.16 -4.89 -22.47
C GLU A 233 -19.98 -6.36 -22.87
N SER A 234 -18.75 -6.77 -23.19
CA SER A 234 -18.43 -8.16 -23.54
C SER A 234 -18.19 -9.06 -22.34
N LEU A 235 -18.14 -8.50 -21.12
CA LEU A 235 -17.83 -9.25 -19.91
C LEU A 235 -19.02 -10.06 -19.40
N ASP A 236 -18.78 -11.31 -18.99
CA ASP A 236 -19.75 -12.13 -18.24
C ASP A 236 -19.68 -11.78 -16.73
N LEU A 237 -20.46 -10.77 -16.29
CA LEU A 237 -20.56 -10.37 -14.90
C LEU A 237 -21.62 -11.20 -14.20
N ARG A 238 -21.22 -11.94 -13.14
CA ARG A 238 -22.14 -12.76 -12.35
C ARG A 238 -22.24 -12.24 -10.93
N SER A 239 -23.45 -11.77 -10.58
CA SER A 239 -23.75 -11.28 -9.24
C SER A 239 -23.74 -12.41 -8.21
N PHE A 240 -23.29 -12.11 -7.01
CA PHE A 240 -23.43 -12.98 -5.83
C PHE A 240 -23.81 -12.15 -4.60
N ASP A 241 -24.50 -12.79 -3.64
CA ASP A 241 -24.85 -12.15 -2.37
C ASP A 241 -23.65 -12.18 -1.41
N PRO A 242 -23.08 -11.02 -1.06
CA PRO A 242 -21.97 -10.97 -0.13
C PRO A 242 -22.35 -11.23 1.33
N SER A 243 -23.65 -11.13 1.69
CA SER A 243 -24.12 -11.24 3.08
C SER A 243 -24.10 -12.67 3.61
N GLY A 244 -24.29 -13.65 2.73
CA GLY A 244 -24.32 -15.08 3.07
C GLY A 244 -22.98 -15.80 3.08
N LEU A 245 -21.87 -15.09 2.77
CA LEU A 245 -20.56 -15.73 2.63
C LEU A 245 -19.93 -16.07 3.98
N ASP A 246 -19.49 -17.31 4.14
CA ASP A 246 -18.60 -17.69 5.23
C ASP A 246 -17.22 -16.98 5.12
N PRO A 247 -16.43 -16.92 6.21
CA PRO A 247 -15.14 -16.22 6.22
C PRO A 247 -14.10 -16.74 5.21
N LYS A 248 -14.20 -18.02 4.78
CA LYS A 248 -13.30 -18.61 3.78
C LYS A 248 -13.72 -18.21 2.38
N ALA A 249 -15.00 -18.33 2.06
CA ALA A 249 -15.59 -17.90 0.80
C ALA A 249 -15.35 -16.40 0.54
N ARG A 250 -15.51 -15.57 1.58
CA ARG A 250 -15.25 -14.12 1.51
C ARG A 250 -13.84 -13.76 1.03
N LYS A 251 -12.84 -14.58 1.32
CA LYS A 251 -11.46 -14.38 0.86
C LYS A 251 -11.29 -14.58 -0.64
N GLY A 252 -12.26 -15.19 -1.31
CA GLY A 252 -12.27 -15.36 -2.76
C GLY A 252 -12.41 -14.07 -3.56
N PHE A 253 -13.00 -13.02 -2.94
CA PHE A 253 -13.03 -11.69 -3.55
C PHE A 253 -11.91 -10.81 -2.98
N PRO A 254 -11.12 -10.11 -3.82
CA PRO A 254 -9.85 -9.50 -3.39
C PRO A 254 -10.01 -8.22 -2.57
N LEU A 255 -11.21 -7.63 -2.55
CA LEU A 255 -11.49 -6.35 -1.91
C LEU A 255 -12.46 -6.50 -0.74
N ARG A 256 -12.55 -5.48 0.12
CA ARG A 256 -13.58 -5.40 1.16
C ARG A 256 -14.96 -5.26 0.51
N LEU A 257 -15.93 -6.04 0.99
CA LEU A 257 -17.29 -6.07 0.44
C LEU A 257 -18.17 -4.90 0.90
N ASN A 258 -17.67 -4.03 1.76
CA ASN A 258 -18.32 -2.80 2.21
C ASN A 258 -17.67 -1.58 1.56
N HIS A 259 -18.37 -0.45 1.55
CA HIS A 259 -17.78 0.82 1.09
C HIS A 259 -16.47 1.09 1.80
N PHE A 260 -15.47 1.48 1.03
CA PHE A 260 -14.14 1.79 1.53
C PHE A 260 -13.53 2.95 0.75
N LEU A 261 -13.63 4.14 1.33
CA LEU A 261 -13.24 5.40 0.73
C LEU A 261 -12.63 6.30 1.80
N THR A 262 -11.45 6.84 1.55
CA THR A 262 -10.74 7.74 2.46
C THR A 262 -10.66 9.16 1.92
N ASP A 263 -10.66 10.14 2.81
CA ASP A 263 -10.41 11.55 2.50
C ASP A 263 -8.91 11.81 2.43
N ILE A 264 -8.44 12.38 1.33
CA ILE A 264 -7.03 12.72 1.13
C ILE A 264 -6.76 14.23 1.18
N ARG A 265 -7.74 15.07 1.54
CA ARG A 265 -7.59 16.53 1.56
C ARG A 265 -6.47 17.00 2.49
N ARG A 266 -6.19 16.26 3.56
CA ARG A 266 -5.09 16.59 4.48
C ARG A 266 -3.74 16.50 3.78
N VAL A 267 -3.45 15.37 3.14
CA VAL A 267 -2.18 15.18 2.43
C VAL A 267 -2.06 16.12 1.24
N GLU A 268 -3.15 16.37 0.49
CA GLU A 268 -3.17 17.35 -0.61
C GLU A 268 -2.77 18.74 -0.14
N ARG A 269 -3.38 19.21 0.96
CA ARG A 269 -3.15 20.56 1.50
C ARG A 269 -1.77 20.70 2.13
N GLU A 270 -1.39 19.77 3.01
CA GLU A 270 -0.21 19.92 3.85
C GLU A 270 1.09 19.58 3.11
N LEU A 271 1.05 18.63 2.16
CA LEU A 271 2.20 18.33 1.32
C LEU A 271 2.19 19.02 -0.04
N ALA A 272 1.16 19.83 -0.36
CA ALA A 272 0.92 20.36 -1.70
C ALA A 272 1.07 19.26 -2.78
N TRP A 273 0.52 18.09 -2.50
CA TRP A 273 0.61 16.87 -3.32
C TRP A 273 -0.78 16.47 -3.81
N THR A 274 -0.86 15.97 -5.02
CA THR A 274 -2.09 15.44 -5.60
C THR A 274 -1.77 14.16 -6.36
N PRO A 275 -2.54 13.07 -6.17
CA PRO A 275 -2.31 11.84 -6.91
C PRO A 275 -2.53 12.05 -8.41
N ARG A 276 -1.65 11.49 -9.22
CA ARG A 276 -1.69 11.57 -10.69
C ARG A 276 -2.54 10.48 -11.31
N PHE A 277 -2.72 9.37 -10.59
CA PHE A 277 -3.43 8.20 -11.06
C PHE A 277 -4.82 8.13 -10.44
N ASP A 278 -5.86 8.17 -11.27
CA ASP A 278 -7.19 7.70 -10.90
C ASP A 278 -7.27 6.16 -11.05
N ALA A 279 -8.45 5.58 -10.79
CA ALA A 279 -8.61 4.13 -10.85
C ALA A 279 -8.38 3.55 -12.25
N HIS A 280 -8.76 4.26 -13.30
CA HIS A 280 -8.53 3.84 -14.69
C HIS A 280 -7.04 3.86 -15.04
N ALA A 281 -6.37 4.94 -14.71
CA ALA A 281 -4.92 5.07 -14.91
C ALA A 281 -4.14 4.05 -14.08
N CYS A 282 -4.57 3.76 -12.85
CA CYS A 282 -4.01 2.71 -12.00
C CYS A 282 -4.07 1.33 -12.68
N MET A 283 -5.26 0.94 -13.19
CA MET A 283 -5.44 -0.34 -13.87
C MET A 283 -4.64 -0.40 -15.17
N ALA A 284 -4.69 0.65 -15.99
CA ALA A 284 -3.95 0.72 -17.25
C ALA A 284 -2.43 0.62 -17.06
N ASP A 285 -1.87 1.29 -16.06
CA ASP A 285 -0.44 1.24 -15.78
C ASP A 285 -0.01 -0.12 -15.23
N SER A 286 -0.77 -0.68 -14.29
CA SER A 286 -0.52 -2.02 -13.74
C SER A 286 -0.57 -3.10 -14.84
N TYR A 287 -1.54 -3.03 -15.73
CA TYR A 287 -1.62 -3.97 -16.84
C TYR A 287 -0.43 -3.84 -17.78
N ARG A 288 -0.17 -2.64 -18.29
CA ARG A 288 0.87 -2.37 -19.29
C ARG A 288 2.28 -2.65 -18.78
N ARG A 289 2.61 -2.22 -17.56
CA ARG A 289 3.99 -2.27 -17.02
C ARG A 289 4.30 -3.50 -16.19
N ASP A 290 3.30 -4.32 -15.86
CA ASP A 290 3.49 -5.53 -15.07
C ASP A 290 2.80 -6.75 -15.67
N TYR A 291 1.46 -6.76 -15.73
CA TYR A 291 0.72 -7.95 -16.13
C TYR A 291 1.00 -8.39 -17.57
N ALA A 292 0.96 -7.48 -18.53
CA ALA A 292 1.20 -7.77 -19.95
C ALA A 292 2.62 -8.30 -20.24
N LEU A 293 3.60 -7.91 -19.38
CA LEU A 293 4.99 -8.37 -19.49
C LEU A 293 5.22 -9.72 -18.84
N ALA A 294 4.44 -10.05 -17.82
CA ALA A 294 4.53 -11.31 -17.07
C ALA A 294 3.13 -11.74 -16.59
N PRO A 295 2.27 -12.25 -17.49
CA PRO A 295 0.96 -12.76 -17.12
C PRO A 295 1.04 -13.86 -16.07
N THR A 296 -0.04 -14.07 -15.32
CA THR A 296 -0.12 -15.18 -14.37
C THR A 296 -0.06 -16.50 -15.12
N ALA A 297 0.98 -17.30 -14.87
CA ALA A 297 1.20 -18.54 -15.62
C ALA A 297 0.10 -19.59 -15.38
N ASN A 298 -0.36 -19.70 -14.13
CA ASN A 298 -1.43 -20.62 -13.71
C ASN A 298 -2.38 -19.88 -12.77
N PRO A 299 -3.36 -19.13 -13.31
CA PRO A 299 -4.30 -18.40 -12.46
C PRO A 299 -5.22 -19.35 -11.72
N ASP A 300 -5.46 -19.03 -10.45
CA ASP A 300 -6.37 -19.80 -9.59
C ASP A 300 -7.78 -19.20 -9.66
N PHE A 301 -8.71 -19.96 -10.21
CA PHE A 301 -10.14 -19.63 -10.31
C PHE A 301 -11.00 -20.43 -9.34
N SER A 302 -10.43 -21.17 -8.39
CA SER A 302 -11.18 -22.01 -7.45
C SER A 302 -12.21 -21.23 -6.63
N ALA A 303 -11.92 -19.97 -6.35
CA ALA A 303 -12.84 -19.08 -5.66
C ALA A 303 -14.13 -18.77 -6.45
N ASP A 304 -14.12 -18.85 -7.79
CA ASP A 304 -15.27 -18.53 -8.62
C ASP A 304 -16.42 -19.51 -8.37
N GLN A 305 -16.09 -20.81 -8.21
CA GLN A 305 -17.07 -21.83 -7.91
C GLN A 305 -17.78 -21.57 -6.57
N VAL A 306 -17.09 -21.02 -5.60
CA VAL A 306 -17.67 -20.71 -4.28
C VAL A 306 -18.50 -19.42 -4.32
N LEU A 307 -18.09 -18.45 -5.15
CA LEU A 307 -18.76 -17.15 -5.22
C LEU A 307 -19.98 -17.16 -6.15
N ILE A 308 -19.88 -17.85 -7.30
CA ILE A 308 -20.90 -17.80 -8.36
C ILE A 308 -21.27 -19.16 -8.94
N GLY A 309 -20.72 -20.24 -8.42
CA GLY A 309 -20.97 -21.61 -8.86
C GLY A 309 -22.13 -22.23 -8.11
N GLY A 310 -23.30 -21.67 -8.28
CA GLY A 310 -24.56 -22.28 -7.87
C GLY A 310 -25.36 -22.71 -9.08
#